data_ce47fd2e50235c586729b7e55251afbc
#
_entry.id   ce47fd2e50235c586729b7e55251afbc
#
_cell.length_a   1.000
_cell.length_b   1.000
_cell.length_c   1.000
_cell.angle_alpha   90.00
_cell.angle_beta   90.00
_cell.angle_gamma   90.00
#
_symmetry.space_group_name_H-M   'P 1'
#
loop_
_entity.id
_entity.type
_entity.pdbx_description
1 polymer ?
#
loop_
_entity_poly.entity_id
_entity_poly.type
_entity_poly.pdbx_seq_one_letter_code
_entity_poly.pdbx_strand_id
1 'polypeptide(L)'
;QTMNPSTDDILKAVKRVKAKTVYVFPNNKNIIMAANQAAELVEDKKIVVIPSKSVPQCISAMVEFNDKKSAEAMNKAIGRVTSGQLTYAVRDTEIDGIEIKKDDILGMVEGKIVTVGKDIDDVLNRVVSQMVDEDTEFLNVYYGKEIKKPQADVMLKALETKYADDEIEVSFKKGGQPLYYYIISAE
;
A
#
# COMPACT_ATOMS: atom_id res chain seq x y z
N GLN A 1 4.07 -11.60 -7.74
CA GLN A 1 4.81 -10.44 -8.28
C GLN A 1 6.30 -10.73 -8.16
N THR A 2 6.96 -10.95 -9.29
CA THR A 2 8.35 -11.42 -9.29
C THR A 2 9.34 -10.34 -9.66
N MET A 3 8.94 -9.33 -10.43
CA MET A 3 9.81 -8.23 -10.89
C MET A 3 8.99 -6.95 -11.09
N ASN A 4 9.67 -5.80 -10.97
CA ASN A 4 9.08 -4.52 -11.34
C ASN A 4 8.87 -4.48 -12.87
N PRO A 5 7.77 -3.90 -13.37
CA PRO A 5 7.55 -3.73 -14.79
C PRO A 5 8.64 -2.82 -15.40
N SER A 6 9.08 -3.18 -16.60
CA SER A 6 9.96 -2.34 -17.39
C SER A 6 9.19 -1.19 -18.05
N THR A 7 9.90 -0.19 -18.57
CA THR A 7 9.32 0.87 -19.39
C THR A 7 8.53 0.29 -20.57
N ASP A 8 9.02 -0.77 -21.22
CA ASP A 8 8.35 -1.43 -22.34
C ASP A 8 7.04 -2.14 -21.90
N ASP A 9 7.01 -2.76 -20.72
CA ASP A 9 5.78 -3.35 -20.16
C ASP A 9 4.71 -2.29 -19.92
N ILE A 10 5.10 -1.13 -19.39
CA ILE A 10 4.20 0.00 -19.17
C ILE A 10 3.69 0.53 -20.51
N LEU A 11 4.56 0.71 -21.50
CA LEU A 11 4.18 1.14 -22.86
C LEU A 11 3.17 0.17 -23.50
N LYS A 12 3.41 -1.14 -23.40
CA LYS A 12 2.47 -2.16 -23.89
C LYS A 12 1.11 -2.07 -23.21
N ALA A 13 1.10 -1.83 -21.90
CA ALA A 13 -0.15 -1.68 -21.12
C ALA A 13 -0.90 -0.41 -21.58
N VAL A 14 -0.22 0.73 -21.65
CA VAL A 14 -0.80 2.02 -22.07
C VAL A 14 -1.39 1.96 -23.48
N LYS A 15 -0.69 1.32 -24.43
CA LYS A 15 -1.19 1.15 -25.82
C LYS A 15 -2.52 0.40 -25.88
N ARG A 16 -2.80 -0.50 -24.95
CA ARG A 16 -4.07 -1.25 -24.89
C ARG A 16 -5.24 -0.43 -24.37
N VAL A 17 -4.98 0.64 -23.64
CA VAL A 17 -6.03 1.52 -23.08
C VAL A 17 -6.59 2.40 -24.20
N LYS A 18 -7.89 2.32 -24.47
CA LYS A 18 -8.58 3.12 -25.50
C LYS A 18 -9.01 4.49 -24.94
N ALA A 19 -8.03 5.32 -24.57
CA ALA A 19 -8.26 6.66 -24.05
C ALA A 19 -7.17 7.63 -24.51
N LYS A 20 -7.48 8.91 -24.56
CA LYS A 20 -6.52 9.99 -24.89
C LYS A 20 -5.60 10.29 -23.72
N THR A 21 -6.07 10.12 -22.49
CA THR A 21 -5.29 10.30 -21.26
C THR A 21 -5.30 9.01 -20.47
N VAL A 22 -4.12 8.58 -20.02
CA VAL A 22 -3.93 7.37 -19.22
C VAL A 22 -3.21 7.75 -17.94
N TYR A 23 -3.82 7.44 -16.80
CA TYR A 23 -3.20 7.62 -15.49
C TYR A 23 -2.46 6.33 -15.09
N VAL A 24 -1.23 6.47 -14.64
CA VAL A 24 -0.38 5.36 -14.16
C VAL A 24 -0.09 5.55 -12.68
N PHE A 25 -0.42 4.54 -11.88
CA PHE A 25 -0.23 4.51 -10.42
C PHE A 25 0.84 3.47 -10.07
N PRO A 26 2.11 3.86 -9.96
CA PRO A 26 3.15 2.99 -9.44
C PRO A 26 2.88 2.62 -7.99
N ASN A 27 3.30 1.41 -7.56
CA ASN A 27 3.19 0.99 -6.17
C ASN A 27 4.53 0.94 -5.44
N ASN A 28 5.59 1.42 -6.08
CA ASN A 28 6.89 1.64 -5.45
C ASN A 28 7.73 2.66 -6.26
N LYS A 29 8.76 3.22 -5.62
CA LYS A 29 9.61 4.27 -6.19
C LYS A 29 10.36 3.86 -7.48
N ASN A 30 10.70 2.59 -7.63
CA ASN A 30 11.45 2.12 -8.81
C ASN A 30 10.57 2.12 -10.07
N ILE A 31 9.27 1.86 -9.92
CA ILE A 31 8.32 1.87 -11.04
C ILE A 31 8.01 3.31 -11.48
N ILE A 32 8.09 4.30 -10.58
CA ILE A 32 7.86 5.72 -10.94
C ILE A 32 8.81 6.14 -12.06
N MET A 33 10.09 5.78 -11.96
CA MET A 33 11.09 6.11 -12.98
C MET A 33 10.74 5.50 -14.34
N ALA A 34 10.41 4.21 -14.37
CA ALA A 34 10.02 3.53 -15.60
C ALA A 34 8.72 4.10 -16.20
N ALA A 35 7.76 4.50 -15.35
CA ALA A 35 6.52 5.14 -15.79
C ALA A 35 6.75 6.52 -16.40
N ASN A 36 7.64 7.34 -15.82
CA ASN A 36 8.02 8.64 -16.36
C ASN A 36 8.73 8.48 -17.73
N GLN A 37 9.65 7.53 -17.85
CA GLN A 37 10.28 7.22 -19.14
C GLN A 37 9.24 6.79 -20.19
N ALA A 38 8.27 5.97 -19.81
CA ALA A 38 7.19 5.57 -20.71
C ALA A 38 6.35 6.79 -21.15
N ALA A 39 6.11 7.75 -20.26
CA ALA A 39 5.36 8.96 -20.57
C ALA A 39 6.06 9.84 -21.63
N GLU A 40 7.39 9.89 -21.62
CA GLU A 40 8.19 10.63 -22.61
C GLU A 40 8.21 9.97 -24.00
N LEU A 41 7.99 8.65 -24.07
CA LEU A 41 8.07 7.88 -25.31
C LEU A 41 6.72 7.71 -26.05
N VAL A 42 5.62 8.13 -25.46
CA VAL A 42 4.29 8.02 -26.06
C VAL A 42 3.88 9.34 -26.69
N GLU A 43 3.60 9.32 -28.00
CA GLU A 43 3.23 10.51 -28.76
C GLU A 43 1.71 10.64 -28.99
N ASP A 44 1.01 9.50 -29.06
CA ASP A 44 -0.43 9.44 -29.43
C ASP A 44 -1.39 9.58 -28.25
N LYS A 45 -0.87 9.58 -27.02
CA LYS A 45 -1.64 9.67 -25.78
C LYS A 45 -0.92 10.50 -24.73
N LYS A 46 -1.68 11.11 -23.83
CA LYS A 46 -1.12 11.74 -22.63
C LYS A 46 -1.03 10.71 -21.52
N ILE A 47 0.18 10.43 -21.01
CA ILE A 47 0.38 9.67 -19.78
C ILE A 47 0.55 10.64 -18.62
N VAL A 48 -0.21 10.41 -17.55
CA VAL A 48 -0.10 11.14 -16.28
C VAL A 48 0.36 10.15 -15.22
N VAL A 49 1.58 10.29 -14.74
CA VAL A 49 2.11 9.45 -13.67
C VAL A 49 1.76 10.09 -12.33
N ILE A 50 1.02 9.37 -11.50
CA ILE A 50 0.75 9.75 -10.11
C ILE A 50 1.82 9.06 -9.27
N PRO A 51 2.71 9.80 -8.57
CA PRO A 51 3.94 9.27 -7.99
C PRO A 51 3.69 8.50 -6.67
N SER A 52 2.71 7.60 -6.69
CA SER A 52 2.39 6.72 -5.57
C SER A 52 3.48 5.67 -5.35
N LYS A 53 3.76 5.33 -4.10
CA LYS A 53 4.83 4.41 -3.68
C LYS A 53 4.29 3.14 -3.02
N SER A 54 2.99 3.07 -2.83
CA SER A 54 2.31 1.95 -2.17
C SER A 54 0.93 1.71 -2.78
N VAL A 55 0.37 0.52 -2.56
CA VAL A 55 -1.01 0.21 -2.98
C VAL A 55 -2.04 1.09 -2.26
N PRO A 56 -1.95 1.35 -0.94
CA PRO A 56 -2.83 2.31 -0.27
C PRO A 56 -2.84 3.68 -0.96
N GLN A 57 -1.68 4.27 -1.24
CA GLN A 57 -1.58 5.55 -1.95
C GLN A 57 -2.26 5.50 -3.33
N CYS A 58 -2.15 4.38 -4.07
CA CYS A 58 -2.86 4.23 -5.33
C CYS A 58 -4.39 4.26 -5.14
N ILE A 59 -4.89 3.60 -4.09
CA ILE A 59 -6.34 3.54 -3.81
C ILE A 59 -6.87 4.93 -3.45
N SER A 60 -6.24 5.63 -2.50
CA SER A 60 -6.61 6.99 -2.12
C SER A 60 -6.58 7.95 -3.31
N ALA A 61 -5.53 7.89 -4.12
CA ALA A 61 -5.45 8.71 -5.33
C ALA A 61 -6.60 8.41 -6.31
N MET A 62 -6.95 7.14 -6.51
CA MET A 62 -8.05 6.77 -7.41
C MET A 62 -9.42 7.25 -6.92
N VAL A 63 -9.65 7.34 -5.61
CA VAL A 63 -10.89 7.87 -5.03
C VAL A 63 -11.06 9.35 -5.36
N GLU A 64 -9.97 10.11 -5.41
CA GLU A 64 -9.97 11.54 -5.76
C GLU A 64 -10.08 11.81 -7.27
N PHE A 65 -10.16 10.78 -8.10
CA PHE A 65 -10.28 10.96 -9.55
C PHE A 65 -11.56 11.69 -9.92
N ASN A 66 -11.41 12.82 -10.62
CA ASN A 66 -12.50 13.54 -11.28
C ASN A 66 -12.00 14.19 -12.56
N ASP A 67 -12.89 14.48 -13.49
CA ASP A 67 -12.54 14.97 -14.83
C ASP A 67 -11.92 16.38 -14.86
N LYS A 68 -12.02 17.15 -13.78
CA LYS A 68 -11.67 18.58 -13.80
C LYS A 68 -10.31 18.92 -13.15
N LYS A 69 -9.89 18.19 -12.09
CA LYS A 69 -8.67 18.48 -11.32
C LYS A 69 -7.95 17.21 -10.85
N SER A 70 -8.01 16.14 -11.62
CA SER A 70 -7.64 14.81 -11.18
C SER A 70 -6.18 14.68 -10.67
N ALA A 71 -5.20 15.17 -11.42
CA ALA A 71 -3.80 14.96 -11.05
C ALA A 71 -3.41 15.69 -9.76
N GLU A 72 -3.89 16.93 -9.56
CA GLU A 72 -3.60 17.71 -8.36
C GLU A 72 -4.26 17.10 -7.12
N ALA A 73 -5.55 16.73 -7.21
CA ALA A 73 -6.28 16.10 -6.13
C ALA A 73 -5.66 14.74 -5.75
N MET A 74 -5.33 13.92 -6.76
CA MET A 74 -4.66 12.63 -6.55
C MET A 74 -3.28 12.77 -5.91
N ASN A 75 -2.47 13.76 -6.34
CA ASN A 75 -1.17 14.03 -5.73
C ASN A 75 -1.30 14.50 -4.27
N LYS A 76 -2.33 15.26 -3.94
CA LYS A 76 -2.61 15.65 -2.56
C LYS A 76 -3.03 14.45 -1.72
N ALA A 77 -3.88 13.57 -2.27
CA ALA A 77 -4.33 12.37 -1.58
C ALA A 77 -3.18 11.44 -1.17
N ILE A 78 -2.24 11.15 -2.08
CA ILE A 78 -1.09 10.28 -1.74
C ILE A 78 -0.23 10.82 -0.60
N GLY A 79 -0.22 12.13 -0.38
CA GLY A 79 0.54 12.77 0.70
C GLY A 79 -0.07 12.62 2.10
N ARG A 80 -1.36 12.24 2.19
CA ARG A 80 -2.07 12.02 3.46
C ARG A 80 -1.99 10.58 3.94
N VAL A 81 -1.55 9.66 3.07
CA VAL A 81 -1.57 8.22 3.35
C VAL A 81 -0.27 7.78 4.01
N THR A 82 -0.35 7.28 5.21
CA THR A 82 0.68 6.45 5.83
C THR A 82 0.43 4.98 5.50
N SER A 83 1.43 4.29 4.94
CA SER A 83 1.29 2.92 4.45
C SER A 83 2.00 1.91 5.33
N GLY A 84 1.27 0.88 5.76
CA GLY A 84 1.80 -0.26 6.51
C GLY A 84 1.68 -1.57 5.74
N GLN A 85 2.55 -2.52 6.07
CA GLN A 85 2.55 -3.84 5.45
C GLN A 85 3.03 -4.89 6.46
N LEU A 86 2.40 -6.07 6.43
CA LEU A 86 2.88 -7.25 7.14
C LEU A 86 3.21 -8.35 6.14
N THR A 87 4.40 -8.91 6.26
CA THR A 87 4.87 -10.05 5.46
C THR A 87 5.69 -11.01 6.32
N TYR A 88 6.33 -11.99 5.70
CA TYR A 88 7.21 -12.94 6.40
C TYR A 88 8.60 -12.93 5.80
N ALA A 89 9.58 -13.28 6.63
CA ALA A 89 10.96 -13.45 6.21
C ALA A 89 11.16 -14.78 5.48
N VAL A 90 11.73 -14.73 4.29
CA VAL A 90 11.99 -15.94 3.47
C VAL A 90 13.31 -16.64 3.84
N ARG A 91 14.17 -15.97 4.59
CA ARG A 91 15.48 -16.46 5.06
C ARG A 91 15.95 -15.68 6.29
N ASP A 92 16.92 -16.24 6.98
CA ASP A 92 17.64 -15.52 8.03
C ASP A 92 18.41 -14.35 7.43
N THR A 93 18.37 -13.21 8.09
CA THR A 93 19.07 -11.98 7.68
C THR A 93 19.21 -11.03 8.86
N GLU A 94 19.99 -9.97 8.68
CA GLU A 94 20.05 -8.83 9.59
C GLU A 94 19.82 -7.56 8.79
N ILE A 95 18.93 -6.69 9.26
CA ILE A 95 18.61 -5.41 8.62
C ILE A 95 18.57 -4.35 9.70
N ASP A 96 19.38 -3.30 9.55
CA ASP A 96 19.48 -2.17 10.49
C ASP A 96 19.73 -2.60 11.96
N GLY A 97 20.53 -3.67 12.17
CA GLY A 97 20.83 -4.24 13.47
C GLY A 97 19.72 -5.12 14.08
N ILE A 98 18.66 -5.38 13.34
CA ILE A 98 17.57 -6.28 13.73
C ILE A 98 17.84 -7.67 13.17
N GLU A 99 18.04 -8.65 14.06
CA GLU A 99 18.15 -10.06 13.68
C GLU A 99 16.78 -10.60 13.28
N ILE A 100 16.67 -11.15 12.05
CA ILE A 100 15.46 -11.67 11.47
C ILE A 100 15.68 -13.13 11.14
N LYS A 101 14.84 -14.01 11.64
CA LYS A 101 14.86 -15.44 11.31
C LYS A 101 13.84 -15.74 10.22
N LYS A 102 14.10 -16.79 9.44
CA LYS A 102 13.12 -17.32 8.50
C LYS A 102 11.77 -17.54 9.19
N ASP A 103 10.70 -17.19 8.45
CA ASP A 103 9.31 -17.26 8.91
C ASP A 103 8.93 -16.27 10.04
N ASP A 104 9.81 -15.35 10.41
CA ASP A 104 9.43 -14.20 11.25
C ASP A 104 8.43 -13.31 10.51
N ILE A 105 7.48 -12.77 11.26
CA ILE A 105 6.53 -11.79 10.75
C ILE A 105 7.21 -10.42 10.79
N LEU A 106 7.26 -9.78 9.62
CA LEU A 106 7.86 -8.44 9.46
C LEU A 106 6.74 -7.40 9.35
N GLY A 107 6.74 -6.46 10.27
CA GLY A 107 5.89 -5.28 10.22
C GLY A 107 6.68 -4.09 9.67
N MET A 108 6.11 -3.43 8.67
CA MET A 108 6.75 -2.33 7.95
C MET A 108 5.84 -1.11 7.93
N VAL A 109 6.41 0.08 8.11
CA VAL A 109 5.76 1.38 7.91
C VAL A 109 6.61 2.18 6.93
N GLU A 110 5.99 2.74 5.88
CA GLU A 110 6.66 3.50 4.81
C GLU A 110 7.88 2.76 4.21
N GLY A 111 7.77 1.42 4.11
CA GLY A 111 8.80 0.56 3.55
C GLY A 111 10.00 0.26 4.47
N LYS A 112 9.97 0.72 5.72
CA LYS A 112 10.98 0.39 6.74
C LYS A 112 10.44 -0.66 7.70
N ILE A 113 11.27 -1.63 8.09
CA ILE A 113 10.93 -2.60 9.13
C ILE A 113 10.88 -1.86 10.47
N VAL A 114 9.73 -1.89 11.12
CA VAL A 114 9.51 -1.23 12.42
C VAL A 114 9.29 -2.24 13.55
N THR A 115 8.95 -3.47 13.21
CA THR A 115 8.75 -4.54 14.18
C THR A 115 8.94 -5.91 13.54
N VAL A 116 9.40 -6.85 14.36
CA VAL A 116 9.55 -8.28 14.01
C VAL A 116 8.89 -9.10 15.12
N GLY A 117 8.22 -10.18 14.77
CA GLY A 117 7.54 -11.06 15.72
C GLY A 117 7.21 -12.42 15.16
N LYS A 118 6.55 -13.25 15.98
CA LYS A 118 6.10 -14.59 15.61
C LYS A 118 4.57 -14.68 15.48
N ASP A 119 3.86 -13.71 16.01
CA ASP A 119 2.42 -13.64 16.00
C ASP A 119 1.95 -12.50 15.09
N ILE A 120 1.05 -12.82 14.13
CA ILE A 120 0.58 -11.88 13.13
C ILE A 120 -0.24 -10.76 13.76
N ASP A 121 -1.08 -11.10 14.73
CA ASP A 121 -2.02 -10.17 15.34
C ASP A 121 -1.29 -9.17 16.26
N ASP A 122 -0.24 -9.65 16.99
CA ASP A 122 0.65 -8.80 17.77
C ASP A 122 1.44 -7.84 16.86
N VAL A 123 2.02 -8.34 15.77
CA VAL A 123 2.76 -7.50 14.82
C VAL A 123 1.84 -6.48 14.16
N LEU A 124 0.59 -6.86 13.79
CA LEU A 124 -0.40 -5.92 13.27
C LEU A 124 -0.67 -4.78 14.25
N ASN A 125 -0.94 -5.11 15.51
CA ASN A 125 -1.20 -4.10 16.55
C ASN A 125 -0.02 -3.12 16.73
N ARG A 126 1.22 -3.63 16.67
CA ARG A 126 2.42 -2.79 16.79
C ARG A 126 2.62 -1.89 15.57
N VAL A 127 2.37 -2.39 14.37
CA VAL A 127 2.43 -1.59 13.14
C VAL A 127 1.38 -0.48 13.15
N VAL A 128 0.12 -0.83 13.42
CA VAL A 128 -0.98 0.15 13.48
C VAL A 128 -0.70 1.24 14.51
N SER A 129 -0.18 0.88 15.70
CA SER A 129 0.17 1.87 16.74
C SER A 129 1.28 2.84 16.34
N GLN A 130 2.08 2.54 15.30
CA GLN A 130 3.09 3.45 14.76
C GLN A 130 2.60 4.23 13.53
N MET A 131 1.43 3.88 13.00
CA MET A 131 0.84 4.55 11.85
C MET A 131 -0.21 5.59 12.24
N VAL A 132 -0.93 5.32 13.33
CA VAL A 132 -2.00 6.18 13.83
C VAL A 132 -1.41 7.35 14.61
N ASP A 133 -1.86 8.55 14.31
CA ASP A 133 -1.56 9.81 14.98
C ASP A 133 -2.85 10.62 15.22
N GLU A 134 -2.73 11.86 15.73
CA GLU A 134 -3.85 12.72 16.05
C GLU A 134 -4.66 13.22 14.82
N ASP A 135 -4.08 13.12 13.63
CA ASP A 135 -4.71 13.51 12.36
C ASP A 135 -5.36 12.32 11.62
N THR A 136 -5.27 11.12 12.17
CA THR A 136 -5.78 9.89 11.53
C THR A 136 -7.29 9.77 11.73
N GLU A 137 -8.07 9.82 10.64
CA GLU A 137 -9.52 9.63 10.62
C GLU A 137 -9.93 8.22 10.13
N PHE A 138 -9.12 7.61 9.23
CA PHE A 138 -9.44 6.33 8.60
C PHE A 138 -8.29 5.34 8.72
N LEU A 139 -8.60 4.13 9.18
CA LEU A 139 -7.70 2.98 9.19
C LEU A 139 -8.26 1.87 8.32
N ASN A 140 -7.73 1.73 7.11
CA ASN A 140 -8.15 0.69 6.17
C ASN A 140 -7.14 -0.46 6.16
N VAL A 141 -7.60 -1.70 6.39
CA VAL A 141 -6.79 -2.91 6.42
C VAL A 141 -7.25 -3.88 5.33
N TYR A 142 -6.34 -4.23 4.43
CA TYR A 142 -6.58 -5.18 3.34
C TYR A 142 -5.91 -6.50 3.68
N TYR A 143 -6.70 -7.55 4.00
CA TYR A 143 -6.14 -8.85 4.35
C TYR A 143 -5.89 -9.72 3.13
N GLY A 144 -4.73 -10.41 3.16
CA GLY A 144 -4.26 -11.28 2.11
C GLY A 144 -4.94 -12.64 2.09
N LYS A 145 -4.54 -13.47 1.11
CA LYS A 145 -5.12 -14.79 0.91
C LYS A 145 -4.86 -15.77 2.07
N GLU A 146 -3.78 -15.55 2.83
CA GLU A 146 -3.41 -16.38 3.97
C GLU A 146 -4.27 -16.11 5.22
N ILE A 147 -4.94 -14.96 5.29
CA ILE A 147 -5.80 -14.57 6.41
C ILE A 147 -7.24 -15.00 6.11
N LYS A 148 -7.83 -15.76 7.04
CA LYS A 148 -9.23 -16.18 6.95
C LYS A 148 -10.15 -15.09 7.48
N LYS A 149 -11.36 -15.00 6.89
CA LYS A 149 -12.35 -13.99 7.30
C LYS A 149 -12.63 -13.97 8.81
N PRO A 150 -12.81 -15.11 9.52
CA PRO A 150 -13.04 -15.07 10.97
C PRO A 150 -11.88 -14.42 11.76
N GLN A 151 -10.63 -14.64 11.36
CA GLN A 151 -9.47 -13.98 11.95
C GLN A 151 -9.48 -12.48 11.68
N ALA A 152 -9.76 -12.07 10.44
CA ALA A 152 -9.90 -10.66 10.08
C ALA A 152 -11.02 -9.97 10.88
N ASP A 153 -12.16 -10.64 11.08
CA ASP A 153 -13.29 -10.10 11.86
C ASP A 153 -12.94 -9.92 13.35
N VAL A 154 -12.13 -10.80 13.92
CA VAL A 154 -11.62 -10.66 15.30
C VAL A 154 -10.69 -9.44 15.42
N MET A 155 -9.76 -9.28 14.49
CA MET A 155 -8.84 -8.15 14.48
C MET A 155 -9.54 -6.82 14.20
N LEU A 156 -10.54 -6.79 13.32
CA LEU A 156 -11.38 -5.61 13.12
C LEU A 156 -11.97 -5.15 14.45
N LYS A 157 -12.66 -6.02 15.17
CA LYS A 157 -13.28 -5.69 16.48
C LYS A 157 -12.25 -5.22 17.50
N ALA A 158 -11.07 -5.84 17.53
CA ALA A 158 -10.00 -5.44 18.44
C ALA A 158 -9.51 -4.02 18.17
N LEU A 159 -9.31 -3.66 16.90
CA LEU A 159 -8.88 -2.32 16.51
C LEU A 159 -10.01 -1.28 16.65
N GLU A 160 -11.25 -1.62 16.29
CA GLU A 160 -12.42 -0.75 16.56
C GLU A 160 -12.54 -0.41 18.05
N THR A 161 -12.36 -1.41 18.93
CA THR A 161 -12.40 -1.20 20.38
C THR A 161 -11.22 -0.35 20.86
N LYS A 162 -10.03 -0.60 20.32
CA LYS A 162 -8.80 0.11 20.73
C LYS A 162 -8.84 1.59 20.40
N TYR A 163 -9.43 1.95 19.26
CA TYR A 163 -9.47 3.31 18.72
C TYR A 163 -10.86 3.95 18.79
N ALA A 164 -11.77 3.40 19.63
CA ALA A 164 -13.14 3.90 19.77
C ALA A 164 -13.20 5.35 20.28
N ASP A 165 -12.30 5.70 21.19
CA ASP A 165 -12.24 7.04 21.78
C ASP A 165 -11.51 8.05 20.86
N ASP A 166 -10.77 7.59 19.87
CA ASP A 166 -10.01 8.42 18.92
C ASP A 166 -10.85 8.79 17.68
N GLU A 167 -12.12 8.36 17.61
CA GLU A 167 -13.06 8.58 16.49
C GLU A 167 -12.55 8.06 15.12
N ILE A 168 -11.63 7.08 15.13
CA ILE A 168 -11.04 6.50 13.92
C ILE A 168 -11.99 5.46 13.32
N GLU A 169 -12.37 5.64 12.04
CA GLU A 169 -13.13 4.65 11.30
C GLU A 169 -12.21 3.49 10.86
N VAL A 170 -12.40 2.30 11.43
CA VAL A 170 -11.62 1.11 11.10
C VAL A 170 -12.37 0.24 10.10
N SER A 171 -11.71 -0.16 9.02
CA SER A 171 -12.29 -1.08 8.04
C SER A 171 -11.35 -2.21 7.65
N PHE A 172 -11.88 -3.43 7.50
CA PHE A 172 -11.18 -4.59 6.97
C PHE A 172 -11.80 -5.06 5.66
N LYS A 173 -10.99 -5.13 4.62
CA LYS A 173 -11.42 -5.55 3.28
C LYS A 173 -10.57 -6.71 2.78
N LYS A 174 -11.21 -7.67 2.10
CA LYS A 174 -10.47 -8.76 1.47
C LYS A 174 -9.68 -8.24 0.27
N GLY A 175 -8.37 -8.12 0.41
CA GLY A 175 -7.46 -7.80 -0.68
C GLY A 175 -7.09 -9.03 -1.51
N GLY A 176 -6.94 -10.19 -0.85
CA GLY A 176 -6.57 -11.46 -1.49
C GLY A 176 -5.16 -11.48 -2.07
N GLN A 177 -4.34 -10.50 -1.72
CA GLN A 177 -2.95 -10.40 -2.16
C GLN A 177 -2.11 -11.56 -1.64
N PRO A 178 -1.16 -12.09 -2.44
CA PRO A 178 -0.16 -13.04 -1.98
C PRO A 178 0.96 -12.31 -1.23
N LEU A 179 1.76 -13.04 -0.45
CA LEU A 179 2.98 -12.59 0.24
C LEU A 179 2.76 -11.63 1.41
N TYR A 180 1.73 -10.82 1.39
CA TYR A 180 1.41 -9.89 2.48
C TYR A 180 0.19 -10.39 3.23
N TYR A 181 0.33 -10.56 4.54
CA TYR A 181 -0.79 -10.86 5.44
C TYR A 181 -1.77 -9.69 5.49
N TYR A 182 -1.21 -8.48 5.66
CA TYR A 182 -1.97 -7.24 5.68
C TYR A 182 -1.26 -6.14 4.89
N ILE A 183 -2.04 -5.32 4.20
CA ILE A 183 -1.66 -4.02 3.67
C ILE A 183 -2.56 -3.00 4.36
N ILE A 184 -2.00 -1.90 4.86
CA ILE A 184 -2.66 -0.99 5.77
C ILE A 184 -2.52 0.44 5.24
N SER A 185 -3.60 1.22 5.36
CA SER A 185 -3.65 2.66 5.10
C SER A 185 -4.13 3.35 6.37
N ALA A 186 -3.39 4.36 6.84
CA ALA A 186 -3.85 5.35 7.82
C ALA A 186 -3.91 6.71 7.12
N GLU A 187 -5.07 7.39 7.22
CA GLU A 187 -5.38 8.65 6.52
C GLU A 187 -6.09 9.62 7.43
#